data_0aa3a4035856631e9b669f79424871a2
#
_entry.id   0aa3a4035856631e9b669f79424871a2
#
_cell.length_a   1.000
_cell.length_b   1.000
_cell.length_c   1.000
_cell.angle_alpha   90.00
_cell.angle_beta   90.00
_cell.angle_gamma   90.00
#
_symmetry.space_group_name_H-M   'P 1'
#
loop_
_entity.id
_entity.type
_entity.pdbx_description
1 polymer ?
#
loop_
_entity_poly.entity_id
_entity_poly.type
_entity_poly.pdbx_seq_one_letter_code
_entity_poly.pdbx_strand_id
1 'polypeptide(L)'
;AINGGNVVDKSENMPWYDGQTVLEHLEGLHSSDVFEAGKARFPVQTVIRPKTEEYHDFRGYAGKLYGNSIKVGDAVTVLPSLTESKVTKIHFFDKTYDEAVAGSSITIELENDINVTRGDMIVKSSELPKIEKEITTTVCWMDSKKLVAGTKYIVQHNTNAVLAKVESIKNTISTDYSGTKEASQLAINEIGEVTIKLSKPLYFDAYNENKSNGAFILIDTATNTTAGVGFIR
;
A
#
# COMPACT_ATOMS: atom_id res chain seq x y z
N ALA A 1 -7.07 -33.41 -8.36
CA ALA A 1 -7.90 -32.27 -8.75
C ALA A 1 -8.50 -32.38 -10.16
N ILE A 2 -7.82 -33.03 -11.14
CA ILE A 2 -8.32 -33.10 -12.55
C ILE A 2 -9.71 -33.75 -12.64
N ASN A 3 -9.98 -34.78 -11.81
CA ASN A 3 -11.27 -35.49 -11.76
C ASN A 3 -12.13 -35.07 -10.57
N GLY A 4 -11.86 -33.92 -9.94
CA GLY A 4 -12.64 -33.43 -8.79
C GLY A 4 -12.39 -34.16 -7.46
N GLY A 5 -11.46 -35.08 -7.41
CA GLY A 5 -11.16 -35.83 -6.17
C GLY A 5 -10.64 -34.90 -5.07
N ASN A 6 -11.19 -35.03 -3.85
CA ASN A 6 -10.91 -34.19 -2.68
C ASN A 6 -11.17 -32.69 -2.88
N VAL A 7 -11.99 -32.30 -3.87
CA VAL A 7 -12.43 -30.91 -4.04
C VAL A 7 -13.69 -30.64 -3.22
N VAL A 8 -14.76 -31.39 -3.44
CA VAL A 8 -16.02 -31.34 -2.68
C VAL A 8 -16.13 -32.57 -1.80
N ASP A 9 -16.02 -33.76 -2.43
CA ASP A 9 -16.12 -35.03 -1.76
C ASP A 9 -14.75 -35.71 -1.64
N LYS A 10 -14.56 -36.52 -0.61
CA LYS A 10 -13.34 -37.34 -0.45
C LYS A 10 -13.23 -38.37 -1.57
N SER A 11 -12.03 -38.52 -2.09
CA SER A 11 -11.75 -39.43 -3.20
C SER A 11 -11.29 -40.79 -2.74
N GLU A 12 -11.95 -41.86 -3.20
CA GLU A 12 -11.53 -43.26 -2.98
C GLU A 12 -10.17 -43.57 -3.62
N ASN A 13 -9.76 -42.79 -4.63
CA ASN A 13 -8.46 -42.93 -5.30
C ASN A 13 -7.27 -42.35 -4.52
N MET A 14 -7.52 -41.72 -3.38
CA MET A 14 -6.50 -41.16 -2.49
C MET A 14 -6.70 -41.61 -1.04
N PRO A 15 -6.67 -42.92 -0.76
CA PRO A 15 -6.93 -43.43 0.58
C PRO A 15 -5.86 -43.09 1.62
N TRP A 16 -4.74 -42.57 1.15
CA TRP A 16 -3.62 -42.07 1.98
C TRP A 16 -3.83 -40.66 2.49
N TYR A 17 -4.87 -39.92 2.00
CA TYR A 17 -5.14 -38.56 2.37
C TYR A 17 -6.31 -38.45 3.33
N ASP A 18 -6.03 -38.19 4.59
CA ASP A 18 -7.03 -38.06 5.67
C ASP A 18 -7.43 -36.59 5.95
N GLY A 19 -6.86 -35.61 5.23
CA GLY A 19 -7.12 -34.19 5.40
C GLY A 19 -8.52 -33.74 4.95
N GLN A 20 -8.80 -32.48 5.10
CA GLN A 20 -10.03 -31.84 4.64
C GLN A 20 -10.08 -31.78 3.11
N THR A 21 -11.28 -31.78 2.55
CA THR A 21 -11.48 -31.41 1.14
C THR A 21 -11.18 -29.93 0.93
N VAL A 22 -10.99 -29.50 -0.31
CA VAL A 22 -10.78 -28.07 -0.61
C VAL A 22 -11.96 -27.24 -0.14
N LEU A 23 -13.19 -27.72 -0.30
CA LEU A 23 -14.40 -27.04 0.15
C LEU A 23 -14.43 -26.91 1.68
N GLU A 24 -14.24 -28.00 2.41
CA GLU A 24 -14.18 -27.97 3.89
C GLU A 24 -13.09 -27.01 4.40
N HIS A 25 -11.93 -26.98 3.74
CA HIS A 25 -10.86 -26.06 4.09
C HIS A 25 -11.27 -24.60 3.85
N LEU A 26 -11.88 -24.28 2.70
CA LEU A 26 -12.34 -22.92 2.38
C LEU A 26 -13.45 -22.45 3.32
N GLU A 27 -14.39 -23.32 3.67
CA GLU A 27 -15.47 -23.01 4.62
C GLU A 27 -14.94 -22.79 6.06
N GLY A 28 -13.84 -23.44 6.40
CA GLY A 28 -13.16 -23.29 7.70
C GLY A 28 -12.25 -22.06 7.80
N LEU A 29 -11.99 -21.35 6.70
CA LEU A 29 -11.14 -20.15 6.72
C LEU A 29 -11.88 -18.98 7.38
N HIS A 30 -11.29 -18.43 8.42
CA HIS A 30 -11.72 -17.14 8.96
C HIS A 30 -11.11 -16.02 8.11
N SER A 31 -11.97 -15.19 7.52
CA SER A 31 -11.54 -13.95 6.87
C SER A 31 -11.06 -12.98 7.94
N SER A 32 -9.76 -12.76 8.05
CA SER A 32 -9.22 -11.64 8.81
C SER A 32 -9.17 -10.43 7.89
N ASP A 33 -9.72 -9.30 8.34
CA ASP A 33 -9.63 -8.04 7.60
C ASP A 33 -8.16 -7.59 7.53
N VAL A 34 -7.58 -7.75 6.35
CA VAL A 34 -6.17 -7.38 6.05
C VAL A 34 -5.92 -5.88 6.25
N PHE A 35 -6.99 -5.09 6.39
CA PHE A 35 -6.92 -3.63 6.54
C PHE A 35 -6.58 -3.17 7.96
N GLU A 36 -6.77 -4.01 8.98
CA GLU A 36 -6.60 -3.66 10.39
C GLU A 36 -5.17 -3.83 10.94
N ALA A 37 -4.24 -4.33 10.11
CA ALA A 37 -2.86 -4.49 10.54
C ALA A 37 -2.06 -3.21 10.37
N GLY A 38 -1.39 -2.78 11.45
CA GLY A 38 -0.43 -1.68 11.45
C GLY A 38 -1.00 -0.34 11.92
N LYS A 39 -0.23 0.71 11.74
CA LYS A 39 -0.54 2.08 12.16
C LYS A 39 -1.52 2.75 11.19
N ALA A 40 -2.31 3.70 11.69
CA ALA A 40 -3.26 4.44 10.88
C ALA A 40 -2.55 5.25 9.77
N ARG A 41 -2.99 5.05 8.52
CA ARG A 41 -2.47 5.74 7.34
C ARG A 41 -3.62 6.22 6.48
N PHE A 42 -3.67 7.51 6.21
CA PHE A 42 -4.72 8.13 5.42
C PHE A 42 -4.12 8.91 4.25
N PRO A 43 -3.81 8.22 3.11
CA PRO A 43 -3.36 8.89 1.89
C PRO A 43 -4.49 9.74 1.30
N VAL A 44 -4.24 11.02 1.12
CA VAL A 44 -5.22 11.96 0.57
C VAL A 44 -5.38 11.72 -0.93
N GLN A 45 -6.60 11.36 -1.35
CA GLN A 45 -6.95 11.14 -2.75
C GLN A 45 -7.48 12.41 -3.41
N THR A 46 -8.27 13.18 -2.70
CA THR A 46 -8.81 14.45 -3.19
C THR A 46 -9.13 15.39 -2.04
N VAL A 47 -9.14 16.69 -2.34
CA VAL A 47 -9.57 17.72 -1.41
C VAL A 47 -10.95 18.21 -1.87
N ILE A 48 -11.94 18.12 -0.99
CA ILE A 48 -13.30 18.56 -1.25
C ILE A 48 -13.42 19.99 -0.71
N ARG A 49 -13.64 20.94 -1.60
CA ARG A 49 -13.87 22.34 -1.27
C ARG A 49 -15.00 22.88 -2.15
N PRO A 50 -16.25 22.75 -1.72
CA PRO A 50 -17.39 23.27 -2.45
C PRO A 50 -17.28 24.78 -2.60
N LYS A 51 -17.70 25.32 -3.74
CA LYS A 51 -17.73 26.77 -4.02
C LYS A 51 -19.13 27.36 -3.87
N THR A 52 -19.96 26.74 -3.02
CA THR A 52 -21.33 27.21 -2.76
C THR A 52 -21.35 28.06 -1.50
N GLU A 53 -22.28 29.02 -1.39
CA GLU A 53 -22.40 29.89 -0.21
C GLU A 53 -22.64 29.09 1.08
N GLU A 54 -23.36 27.99 1.00
CA GLU A 54 -23.68 27.12 2.13
C GLU A 54 -22.45 26.38 2.72
N TYR A 55 -21.46 26.05 1.87
CA TYR A 55 -20.27 25.26 2.24
C TYR A 55 -18.96 25.99 1.98
N HIS A 56 -18.97 27.32 2.01
CA HIS A 56 -17.82 28.14 1.63
C HIS A 56 -16.57 27.88 2.50
N ASP A 57 -16.78 27.53 3.78
CA ASP A 57 -15.69 27.22 4.73
C ASP A 57 -15.37 25.72 4.82
N PHE A 58 -16.14 24.87 4.12
CA PHE A 58 -15.90 23.43 4.17
C PHE A 58 -14.62 23.07 3.45
N ARG A 59 -13.72 22.35 4.14
CA ARG A 59 -12.53 21.74 3.58
C ARG A 59 -12.40 20.32 4.10
N GLY A 60 -12.76 19.35 3.26
CA GLY A 60 -12.66 17.93 3.54
C GLY A 60 -11.52 17.27 2.79
N TYR A 61 -10.79 16.40 3.45
CA TYR A 61 -9.74 15.57 2.87
C TYR A 61 -10.28 14.16 2.71
N ALA A 62 -10.48 13.73 1.46
CA ALA A 62 -11.07 12.43 1.16
C ALA A 62 -10.00 11.40 0.79
N GLY A 63 -10.17 10.19 1.30
CA GLY A 63 -9.24 9.07 1.07
C GLY A 63 -9.75 7.76 1.66
N LYS A 64 -8.94 6.72 1.55
CA LYS A 64 -9.18 5.43 2.19
C LYS A 64 -8.25 5.27 3.40
N LEU A 65 -8.82 4.89 4.53
CA LEU A 65 -8.07 4.63 5.76
C LEU A 65 -7.49 3.22 5.74
N TYR A 66 -6.21 3.08 6.09
CA TYR A 66 -5.52 1.80 6.23
C TYR A 66 -4.93 1.65 7.63
N GLY A 67 -4.68 0.41 8.04
CA GLY A 67 -4.02 0.07 9.29
C GLY A 67 -4.98 0.12 10.48
N ASN A 68 -4.94 1.17 11.28
CA ASN A 68 -5.78 1.30 12.48
C ASN A 68 -6.87 2.36 12.31
N SER A 69 -7.76 2.50 13.30
CA SER A 69 -8.81 3.51 13.31
C SER A 69 -8.28 4.93 13.52
N ILE A 70 -9.06 5.92 13.06
CA ILE A 70 -8.90 7.35 13.37
C ILE A 70 -10.18 7.85 14.05
N LYS A 71 -10.04 8.69 15.10
CA LYS A 71 -11.14 9.25 15.88
C LYS A 71 -11.17 10.76 15.79
N VAL A 72 -12.34 11.32 15.98
CA VAL A 72 -12.50 12.76 16.24
C VAL A 72 -11.72 13.13 17.51
N GLY A 73 -10.93 14.19 17.44
CA GLY A 73 -10.01 14.64 18.50
C GLY A 73 -8.60 14.05 18.42
N ASP A 74 -8.34 13.06 17.56
CA ASP A 74 -6.98 12.54 17.38
C ASP A 74 -6.05 13.65 16.86
N ALA A 75 -4.87 13.76 17.49
CA ALA A 75 -3.77 14.58 16.99
C ALA A 75 -3.17 13.92 15.76
N VAL A 76 -3.08 14.66 14.67
CA VAL A 76 -2.58 14.18 13.39
C VAL A 76 -1.49 15.08 12.83
N THR A 77 -0.62 14.49 12.03
CA THR A 77 0.44 15.19 11.28
C THR A 77 0.21 14.97 9.79
N VAL A 78 0.28 16.06 9.04
CA VAL A 78 0.20 16.04 7.56
C VAL A 78 1.61 15.94 6.98
N LEU A 79 1.83 14.93 6.15
CA LEU A 79 3.08 14.73 5.43
C LEU A 79 2.94 15.19 3.97
N PRO A 80 3.93 15.88 3.40
CA PRO A 80 5.32 16.08 3.86
C PRO A 80 5.54 17.29 4.76
N SER A 81 4.55 18.15 4.94
CA SER A 81 4.73 19.46 5.61
C SER A 81 5.11 19.34 7.09
N LEU A 82 4.87 18.17 7.70
CA LEU A 82 4.98 17.93 9.15
C LEU A 82 4.10 18.86 9.99
N THR A 83 3.03 19.38 9.38
CA THR A 83 2.10 20.28 10.06
C THR A 83 1.16 19.47 10.93
N GLU A 84 1.09 19.83 12.21
CA GLU A 84 0.21 19.19 13.18
C GLU A 84 -1.18 19.82 13.18
N SER A 85 -2.20 19.00 13.40
CA SER A 85 -3.60 19.40 13.58
C SER A 85 -4.37 18.37 14.37
N LYS A 86 -5.70 18.55 14.45
CA LYS A 86 -6.63 17.57 15.04
C LYS A 86 -7.75 17.26 14.08
N VAL A 87 -8.24 16.03 14.15
CA VAL A 87 -9.45 15.62 13.44
C VAL A 87 -10.68 16.25 14.14
N THR A 88 -11.43 17.06 13.42
CA THR A 88 -12.63 17.70 13.93
C THR A 88 -13.90 16.96 13.57
N LYS A 89 -13.95 16.40 12.34
CA LYS A 89 -15.09 15.60 11.89
C LYS A 89 -14.63 14.49 10.94
N ILE A 90 -15.39 13.41 10.93
CA ILE A 90 -15.24 12.29 10.01
C ILE A 90 -16.58 12.10 9.30
N HIS A 91 -16.57 12.19 7.96
CA HIS A 91 -17.76 11.99 7.15
C HIS A 91 -17.67 10.67 6.40
N PHE A 92 -18.78 9.97 6.36
CA PHE A 92 -19.01 8.80 5.52
C PHE A 92 -20.36 8.96 4.83
N PHE A 93 -20.35 9.25 3.52
CA PHE A 93 -21.50 9.75 2.76
C PHE A 93 -22.08 11.05 3.40
N ASP A 94 -23.35 11.04 3.76
CA ASP A 94 -24.13 12.15 4.32
C ASP A 94 -24.12 12.21 5.86
N LYS A 95 -23.36 11.31 6.51
CA LYS A 95 -23.34 11.19 7.99
C LYS A 95 -21.95 11.46 8.55
N THR A 96 -21.93 11.92 9.78
CA THR A 96 -20.73 12.09 10.59
C THR A 96 -20.59 10.95 11.60
N TYR A 97 -19.34 10.59 11.89
CA TYR A 97 -19.00 9.53 12.84
C TYR A 97 -17.87 10.01 13.75
N ASP A 98 -17.83 9.48 14.97
CA ASP A 98 -16.76 9.79 15.93
C ASP A 98 -15.49 8.99 15.68
N GLU A 99 -15.62 7.86 14.95
CA GLU A 99 -14.52 6.97 14.63
C GLU A 99 -14.70 6.38 13.23
N ALA A 100 -13.59 6.24 12.50
CA ALA A 100 -13.51 5.46 11.26
C ALA A 100 -12.55 4.29 11.44
N VAL A 101 -12.96 3.12 10.96
CA VAL A 101 -12.15 1.90 10.97
C VAL A 101 -11.37 1.73 9.67
N ALA A 102 -10.30 0.94 9.71
CA ALA A 102 -9.51 0.61 8.52
C ALA A 102 -10.38 0.03 7.40
N GLY A 103 -10.02 0.34 6.16
CA GLY A 103 -10.79 -0.05 4.97
C GLY A 103 -11.87 0.95 4.56
N SER A 104 -12.28 1.87 5.45
CA SER A 104 -13.31 2.88 5.17
C SER A 104 -12.80 3.96 4.21
N SER A 105 -13.63 4.32 3.23
CA SER A 105 -13.42 5.50 2.38
C SER A 105 -14.18 6.67 2.99
N ILE A 106 -13.46 7.63 3.55
CA ILE A 106 -13.99 8.71 4.38
C ILE A 106 -13.48 10.08 3.93
N THR A 107 -14.13 11.12 4.46
CA THR A 107 -13.64 12.50 4.39
C THR A 107 -13.38 13.00 5.80
N ILE A 108 -12.20 13.57 6.03
CA ILE A 108 -11.74 14.11 7.31
C ILE A 108 -11.71 15.63 7.23
N GLU A 109 -12.24 16.34 8.21
CA GLU A 109 -12.00 17.76 8.46
C GLU A 109 -10.93 17.91 9.55
N LEU A 110 -10.05 18.89 9.37
CA LEU A 110 -9.01 19.24 10.34
C LEU A 110 -9.31 20.60 11.01
N GLU A 111 -8.79 20.77 12.23
CA GLU A 111 -8.98 21.98 13.02
C GLU A 111 -8.40 23.24 12.33
N ASN A 112 -7.25 23.09 11.68
CA ASN A 112 -6.54 24.19 11.03
C ASN A 112 -6.73 24.13 9.51
N ASP A 113 -6.77 25.30 8.88
CA ASP A 113 -6.75 25.41 7.40
C ASP A 113 -5.34 25.15 6.86
N ILE A 114 -5.03 23.87 6.66
CA ILE A 114 -3.72 23.39 6.21
C ILE A 114 -3.77 23.17 4.71
N ASN A 115 -2.68 23.53 4.04
CA ASN A 115 -2.54 23.26 2.60
C ASN A 115 -2.17 21.79 2.38
N VAL A 116 -3.19 20.96 2.17
CA VAL A 116 -3.07 19.52 1.87
C VAL A 116 -3.49 19.27 0.44
N THR A 117 -2.76 18.41 -0.26
CA THR A 117 -3.01 18.07 -1.67
C THR A 117 -3.09 16.56 -1.87
N ARG A 118 -3.55 16.14 -3.05
CA ARG A 118 -3.46 14.73 -3.45
C ARG A 118 -1.99 14.28 -3.41
N GLY A 119 -1.74 13.13 -2.78
CA GLY A 119 -0.41 12.56 -2.59
C GLY A 119 0.17 12.81 -1.20
N ASP A 120 -0.40 13.75 -0.45
CA ASP A 120 -0.07 13.93 0.96
C ASP A 120 -0.68 12.81 1.79
N MET A 121 -0.18 12.64 3.02
CA MET A 121 -0.66 11.61 3.93
C MET A 121 -0.96 12.22 5.29
N ILE A 122 -2.12 11.89 5.85
CA ILE A 122 -2.49 12.24 7.23
C ILE A 122 -2.24 11.00 8.09
N VAL A 123 -1.49 11.17 9.17
CA VAL A 123 -1.12 10.10 10.12
C VAL A 123 -1.35 10.58 11.55
N LYS A 124 -1.54 9.67 12.51
CA LYS A 124 -1.51 10.05 13.93
C LYS A 124 -0.13 10.59 14.29
N SER A 125 -0.06 11.69 15.02
CA SER A 125 1.21 12.34 15.37
C SER A 125 2.16 11.46 16.18
N SER A 126 1.61 10.49 16.92
CA SER A 126 2.38 9.49 17.67
C SER A 126 2.89 8.31 16.81
N GLU A 127 2.50 8.23 15.53
CA GLU A 127 2.71 7.04 14.70
C GLU A 127 3.29 7.39 13.33
N LEU A 128 4.30 8.25 13.29
CA LEU A 128 4.93 8.66 12.03
C LEU A 128 5.51 7.45 11.25
N PRO A 129 5.35 7.41 9.91
CA PRO A 129 6.01 6.42 9.07
C PRO A 129 7.48 6.76 8.88
N LYS A 130 8.25 5.86 8.26
CA LYS A 130 9.58 6.19 7.75
C LYS A 130 9.48 7.22 6.62
N ILE A 131 10.43 8.16 6.58
CA ILE A 131 10.49 9.23 5.57
C ILE A 131 11.88 9.20 4.95
N GLU A 132 12.04 8.57 3.79
CA GLU A 132 13.33 8.35 3.17
C GLU A 132 13.31 8.59 1.66
N LYS A 133 14.47 8.92 1.08
CA LYS A 133 14.70 9.06 -0.36
C LYS A 133 15.36 7.84 -1.01
N GLU A 134 15.75 6.88 -0.22
CA GLU A 134 16.33 5.63 -0.70
C GLU A 134 15.67 4.47 0.02
N ILE A 135 15.19 3.51 -0.74
CA ILE A 135 14.44 2.38 -0.21
C ILE A 135 15.04 1.06 -0.72
N THR A 136 15.17 0.09 0.18
CA THR A 136 15.48 -1.29 -0.18
C THR A 136 14.18 -2.08 -0.28
N THR A 137 13.99 -2.76 -1.39
CA THR A 137 12.72 -3.38 -1.74
C THR A 137 12.91 -4.78 -2.30
N THR A 138 11.91 -5.62 -2.15
CA THR A 138 11.75 -6.82 -2.99
C THR A 138 10.90 -6.45 -4.19
N VAL A 139 11.42 -6.59 -5.40
CA VAL A 139 10.72 -6.28 -6.65
C VAL A 139 10.37 -7.55 -7.39
N CYS A 140 9.11 -7.69 -7.79
CA CYS A 140 8.65 -8.66 -8.78
C CYS A 140 8.61 -7.95 -10.14
N TRP A 141 9.45 -8.38 -11.08
CA TRP A 141 9.59 -7.74 -12.38
C TRP A 141 8.61 -8.32 -13.40
N MET A 142 7.89 -7.47 -14.12
CA MET A 142 6.79 -7.86 -15.01
C MET A 142 6.99 -7.44 -16.46
N ASP A 143 7.98 -6.56 -16.74
CA ASP A 143 8.24 -6.08 -18.09
C ASP A 143 9.13 -7.05 -18.87
N SER A 144 8.96 -7.09 -20.20
CA SER A 144 9.81 -7.83 -21.12
C SER A 144 11.24 -7.26 -21.22
N LYS A 145 11.41 -5.94 -21.04
CA LYS A 145 12.72 -5.32 -20.84
C LYS A 145 13.25 -5.70 -19.47
N LYS A 146 14.52 -6.07 -19.41
CA LYS A 146 15.17 -6.35 -18.13
C LYS A 146 15.30 -5.09 -17.29
N LEU A 147 15.07 -5.22 -15.98
CA LEU A 147 15.42 -4.21 -15.00
C LEU A 147 16.94 -4.17 -14.86
N VAL A 148 17.53 -3.00 -14.97
CA VAL A 148 18.96 -2.78 -14.78
C VAL A 148 19.22 -1.52 -13.95
N ALA A 149 20.36 -1.45 -13.27
CA ALA A 149 20.78 -0.27 -12.56
C ALA A 149 20.88 0.96 -13.49
N GLY A 150 20.57 2.12 -12.98
CA GLY A 150 20.54 3.38 -13.71
C GLY A 150 19.24 3.72 -14.42
N THR A 151 18.33 2.76 -14.62
CA THR A 151 17.03 2.98 -15.28
C THR A 151 16.10 3.78 -14.39
N LYS A 152 15.27 4.63 -15.00
CA LYS A 152 14.31 5.49 -14.31
C LYS A 152 12.89 4.99 -14.51
N TYR A 153 12.11 5.04 -13.43
CA TYR A 153 10.69 4.69 -13.36
C TYR A 153 9.93 5.72 -12.53
N ILE A 154 8.61 5.70 -12.62
CA ILE A 154 7.74 6.34 -11.62
C ILE A 154 7.41 5.27 -10.58
N VAL A 155 7.70 5.56 -9.31
CA VAL A 155 7.17 4.83 -8.16
C VAL A 155 5.80 5.41 -7.85
N GLN A 156 4.75 4.62 -8.03
CA GLN A 156 3.40 4.96 -7.59
C GLN A 156 3.15 4.24 -6.26
N HIS A 157 3.14 5.02 -5.19
CA HIS A 157 2.90 4.56 -3.82
C HIS A 157 1.64 5.24 -3.28
N ASN A 158 0.60 4.47 -3.03
CA ASN A 158 -0.72 5.02 -2.71
C ASN A 158 -1.14 6.09 -3.73
N THR A 159 -1.39 7.32 -3.26
CA THR A 159 -1.77 8.46 -4.09
C THR A 159 -0.58 9.30 -4.56
N ASN A 160 0.63 8.95 -4.15
CA ASN A 160 1.87 9.69 -4.44
C ASN A 160 2.64 9.03 -5.59
N ALA A 161 3.02 9.84 -6.58
CA ALA A 161 3.84 9.44 -7.73
C ALA A 161 5.19 10.15 -7.68
N VAL A 162 6.29 9.40 -7.63
CA VAL A 162 7.64 9.93 -7.45
C VAL A 162 8.57 9.36 -8.51
N LEU A 163 9.33 10.22 -9.20
CA LEU A 163 10.37 9.78 -10.10
C LEU A 163 11.47 9.07 -9.30
N ALA A 164 11.88 7.91 -9.78
CA ALA A 164 12.83 7.03 -9.12
C ALA A 164 13.88 6.52 -10.10
N LYS A 165 15.05 6.19 -9.56
CA LYS A 165 16.16 5.56 -10.29
C LYS A 165 16.53 4.26 -9.57
N VAL A 166 16.69 3.19 -10.31
CA VAL A 166 17.27 1.94 -9.79
C VAL A 166 18.75 2.18 -9.50
N GLU A 167 19.12 2.10 -8.23
CA GLU A 167 20.51 2.33 -7.81
C GLU A 167 21.33 1.04 -7.93
N SER A 168 20.79 -0.07 -7.42
CA SER A 168 21.43 -1.38 -7.51
C SER A 168 20.43 -2.52 -7.47
N ILE A 169 20.84 -3.67 -8.01
CA ILE A 169 20.16 -4.95 -7.90
C ILE A 169 21.14 -5.88 -7.21
N LYS A 170 20.75 -6.47 -6.09
CA LYS A 170 21.62 -7.26 -5.26
C LYS A 170 21.56 -8.74 -5.61
N ASN A 171 20.37 -9.26 -5.82
CA ASN A 171 20.14 -10.68 -6.06
C ASN A 171 18.81 -10.93 -6.77
N THR A 172 18.64 -12.16 -7.26
CA THR A 172 17.35 -12.76 -7.53
C THR A 172 16.99 -13.74 -6.42
N ILE A 173 15.70 -13.88 -6.15
CA ILE A 173 15.12 -14.81 -5.19
C ILE A 173 14.58 -16.00 -5.99
N SER A 174 15.01 -17.21 -5.64
CA SER A 174 14.53 -18.41 -6.31
C SER A 174 13.07 -18.70 -5.95
N THR A 175 12.22 -18.99 -6.92
CA THR A 175 10.80 -19.27 -6.75
C THR A 175 10.53 -20.63 -6.08
N ASP A 176 11.52 -21.50 -6.05
CA ASP A 176 11.48 -22.80 -5.34
C ASP A 176 12.00 -22.71 -3.91
N TYR A 177 12.23 -21.48 -3.41
CA TYR A 177 12.77 -21.21 -2.06
C TYR A 177 14.16 -21.77 -1.79
N SER A 178 14.92 -22.15 -2.82
CA SER A 178 16.30 -22.66 -2.66
C SER A 178 17.30 -21.59 -2.22
N GLY A 179 16.89 -20.31 -2.20
CA GLY A 179 17.71 -19.19 -1.72
C GLY A 179 17.77 -18.02 -2.67
N THR A 180 18.88 -17.26 -2.56
CA THR A 180 19.15 -16.08 -3.41
C THR A 180 20.40 -16.30 -4.25
N LYS A 181 20.43 -15.68 -5.43
CA LYS A 181 21.56 -15.72 -6.36
C LYS A 181 21.95 -14.27 -6.70
N GLU A 182 23.22 -13.94 -6.62
CA GLU A 182 23.70 -12.62 -7.04
C GLU A 182 23.26 -12.30 -8.47
N ALA A 183 22.76 -11.09 -8.68
CA ALA A 183 22.28 -10.61 -9.96
C ALA A 183 22.50 -9.12 -10.11
N SER A 184 22.77 -8.67 -11.33
CA SER A 184 22.87 -7.25 -11.71
C SER A 184 21.66 -6.77 -12.53
N GLN A 185 20.70 -7.64 -12.78
CA GLN A 185 19.48 -7.38 -13.56
C GLN A 185 18.37 -8.33 -13.17
N LEU A 186 17.11 -7.95 -13.44
CA LEU A 186 15.95 -8.85 -13.35
C LEU A 186 15.31 -9.01 -14.72
N ALA A 187 15.07 -10.23 -15.14
CA ALA A 187 14.24 -10.56 -16.30
C ALA A 187 12.77 -10.66 -15.90
N ILE A 188 11.88 -10.75 -16.88
CA ILE A 188 10.43 -10.93 -16.65
C ILE A 188 10.18 -12.13 -15.74
N ASN A 189 9.25 -11.96 -14.78
CA ASN A 189 8.87 -12.95 -13.76
C ASN A 189 9.98 -13.27 -12.72
N GLU A 190 11.09 -12.56 -12.73
CA GLU A 190 12.08 -12.67 -11.66
C GLU A 190 11.72 -11.77 -10.48
N ILE A 191 12.06 -12.25 -9.30
CA ILE A 191 11.93 -11.54 -8.03
C ILE A 191 13.33 -11.27 -7.49
N GLY A 192 13.60 -10.07 -7.01
CA GLY A 192 14.91 -9.74 -6.48
C GLY A 192 14.92 -8.57 -5.50
N GLU A 193 16.04 -8.43 -4.81
CA GLU A 193 16.30 -7.31 -3.90
C GLU A 193 16.91 -6.14 -4.69
N VAL A 194 16.23 -4.99 -4.63
CA VAL A 194 16.56 -3.80 -5.42
C VAL A 194 16.61 -2.58 -4.49
N THR A 195 17.65 -1.76 -4.64
CA THR A 195 17.73 -0.44 -4.02
C THR A 195 17.29 0.61 -5.02
N ILE A 196 16.36 1.47 -4.60
CA ILE A 196 15.74 2.51 -5.42
C ILE A 196 15.96 3.86 -4.77
N LYS A 197 16.47 4.83 -5.54
CA LYS A 197 16.63 6.22 -5.14
C LYS A 197 15.50 7.08 -5.70
N LEU A 198 14.87 7.85 -4.84
CA LEU A 198 13.67 8.64 -5.13
C LEU A 198 14.05 10.12 -5.29
N SER A 199 13.37 10.83 -6.18
CA SER A 199 13.54 12.28 -6.37
C SER A 199 12.97 13.10 -5.20
N LYS A 200 11.97 12.56 -4.49
CA LYS A 200 11.36 13.13 -3.28
C LYS A 200 11.24 12.04 -2.22
N PRO A 201 11.18 12.39 -0.92
CA PRO A 201 10.94 11.40 0.13
C PRO A 201 9.61 10.67 -0.07
N LEU A 202 9.59 9.39 0.31
CA LEU A 202 8.39 8.58 0.43
C LEU A 202 8.07 8.39 1.90
N TYR A 203 6.77 8.28 2.25
CA TYR A 203 6.29 8.05 3.61
C TYR A 203 5.73 6.63 3.67
N PHE A 204 6.48 5.71 4.21
CA PHE A 204 6.17 4.29 4.11
C PHE A 204 6.36 3.55 5.43
N ASP A 205 5.75 2.39 5.50
CA ASP A 205 6.02 1.36 6.49
C ASP A 205 6.66 0.16 5.80
N ALA A 206 7.29 -0.74 6.54
CA ALA A 206 7.72 -2.01 5.98
C ALA A 206 6.48 -2.84 5.60
N TYR A 207 6.56 -3.59 4.50
CA TYR A 207 5.43 -4.36 3.97
C TYR A 207 4.85 -5.38 4.96
N ASN A 208 5.71 -5.97 5.80
CA ASN A 208 5.28 -6.90 6.84
C ASN A 208 4.54 -6.22 8.01
N GLU A 209 4.73 -4.90 8.21
CA GLU A 209 4.06 -4.12 9.25
C GLU A 209 2.74 -3.53 8.73
N ASN A 210 2.75 -3.02 7.51
CA ASN A 210 1.57 -2.46 6.86
C ASN A 210 1.61 -2.72 5.35
N LYS A 211 0.88 -3.74 4.91
CA LYS A 211 0.86 -4.17 3.50
C LYS A 211 0.45 -3.05 2.54
N SER A 212 -0.52 -2.23 2.93
CA SER A 212 -1.04 -1.15 2.10
C SER A 212 -0.05 0.01 1.95
N ASN A 213 0.72 0.31 3.02
CA ASN A 213 1.70 1.40 2.99
C ASN A 213 3.14 0.91 2.75
N GLY A 214 3.34 -0.38 2.55
CA GLY A 214 4.63 -0.99 2.24
C GLY A 214 4.77 -1.50 0.81
N ALA A 215 3.77 -1.29 -0.05
CA ALA A 215 3.78 -1.74 -1.43
C ALA A 215 3.67 -0.57 -2.41
N PHE A 216 4.27 -0.73 -3.59
CA PHE A 216 4.22 0.24 -4.68
C PHE A 216 4.31 -0.45 -6.04
N ILE A 217 3.99 0.27 -7.11
CA ILE A 217 4.24 -0.16 -8.47
C ILE A 217 5.31 0.70 -9.14
N LEU A 218 6.06 0.07 -10.04
CA LEU A 218 7.00 0.73 -10.94
C LEU A 218 6.32 0.92 -12.30
N ILE A 219 6.27 2.17 -12.76
CA ILE A 219 5.66 2.54 -14.04
C ILE A 219 6.77 3.02 -14.97
N ASP A 220 6.85 2.43 -16.16
CA ASP A 220 7.78 2.88 -17.22
C ASP A 220 7.40 4.29 -17.66
N THR A 221 8.39 5.20 -17.68
CA THR A 221 8.19 6.62 -18.00
C THR A 221 7.88 6.90 -19.47
N ALA A 222 8.17 5.97 -20.37
CA ALA A 222 7.94 6.14 -21.79
C ALA A 222 6.61 5.54 -22.26
N THR A 223 6.20 4.40 -21.67
CA THR A 223 5.01 3.66 -22.09
C THR A 223 3.82 3.87 -21.16
N ASN A 224 4.05 4.39 -19.94
CA ASN A 224 3.07 4.48 -18.84
C ASN A 224 2.46 3.11 -18.43
N THR A 225 3.16 2.02 -18.72
CA THR A 225 2.75 0.67 -18.31
C THR A 225 3.38 0.29 -16.98
N THR A 226 2.68 -0.55 -16.21
CA THR A 226 3.24 -1.12 -14.99
C THR A 226 4.33 -2.12 -15.36
N ALA A 227 5.56 -1.83 -14.93
CA ALA A 227 6.75 -2.65 -15.23
C ALA A 227 7.10 -3.61 -14.08
N GLY A 228 6.67 -3.33 -12.86
CA GLY A 228 6.93 -4.19 -11.71
C GLY A 228 6.16 -3.76 -10.47
N VAL A 229 6.18 -4.64 -9.47
CA VAL A 229 5.61 -4.40 -8.13
C VAL A 229 6.72 -4.49 -7.11
N GLY A 230 6.76 -3.57 -6.15
CA GLY A 230 7.76 -3.53 -5.10
C GLY A 230 7.14 -3.64 -3.71
N PHE A 231 7.88 -4.30 -2.81
CA PHE A 231 7.53 -4.46 -1.39
C PHE A 231 8.68 -3.92 -0.55
N ILE A 232 8.44 -2.87 0.24
CA ILE A 232 9.45 -2.17 1.03
C ILE A 232 9.81 -3.02 2.27
N ARG A 233 11.10 -3.08 2.58
CA ARG A 233 11.66 -3.85 3.72
C ARG A 233 11.87 -3.01 4.95
#